data_26fb4c1d99f9232c85da450780b7946c
#
_entry.id   26fb4c1d99f9232c85da450780b7946c
#
_cell.length_a   1.000
_cell.length_b   1.000
_cell.length_c   1.000
_cell.angle_alpha   90.00
_cell.angle_beta   90.00
_cell.angle_gamma   90.00
#
_symmetry.space_group_name_H-M   'P 1'
#
loop_
_entity.id
_entity.type
_entity.pdbx_description
1 polymer ?
#
loop_
_entity_poly.entity_id
_entity_poly.type
_entity_poly.pdbx_seq_one_letter_code
_entity_poly.pdbx_strand_id
1 'polypeptide(L)'
;MTRPGAEAGVDRPETWVLMLPVLAATAYAGMQVMTRSLGVYSKAAALAVYIQGTFLLVSIGFYLVAGDGRFAEGVEHQSLVFLLRAWVWPTAADWPLFLTLGLCSGVVGYCLSSAYKLGNAATVSSFEYAALPMAIATGWGVFGEVPDLWMLAGTVLIAGAG
;
A
#
# COMPACT_ATOMS: atom_id res chain seq x y z
N MET A 1 9.57 -27.19 -11.50
CA MET A 1 9.49 -25.72 -11.46
C MET A 1 9.79 -25.29 -10.03
N THR A 2 11.01 -24.87 -9.77
CA THR A 2 11.50 -24.44 -8.46
C THR A 2 10.99 -23.04 -8.19
N ARG A 3 10.44 -22.82 -6.99
CA ARG A 3 10.06 -21.48 -6.51
C ARG A 3 11.30 -20.57 -6.56
N PRO A 4 11.28 -19.44 -7.28
CA PRO A 4 12.32 -18.43 -7.11
C PRO A 4 12.16 -17.86 -5.68
N GLY A 5 13.07 -18.22 -4.80
CA GLY A 5 13.06 -17.83 -3.39
C GLY A 5 13.07 -18.99 -2.38
N ALA A 6 12.99 -20.26 -2.82
CA ALA A 6 13.02 -21.40 -1.92
C ALA A 6 14.44 -21.91 -1.60
N GLU A 7 15.49 -21.36 -2.21
CA GLU A 7 16.87 -21.84 -2.09
C GLU A 7 17.84 -20.85 -1.41
N ALA A 8 17.39 -19.70 -0.98
CA ALA A 8 18.16 -18.93 -0.02
C ALA A 8 17.70 -19.37 1.37
N GLY A 9 18.60 -19.82 2.22
CA GLY A 9 18.30 -20.08 3.63
C GLY A 9 17.62 -18.84 4.21
N VAL A 10 16.30 -18.86 4.20
CA VAL A 10 15.49 -17.79 4.78
C VAL A 10 15.68 -17.97 6.27
N ASP A 11 16.62 -17.22 6.83
CA ASP A 11 16.64 -16.96 8.25
C ASP A 11 15.21 -16.60 8.63
N ARG A 12 14.65 -17.35 9.58
CA ARG A 12 13.27 -17.11 10.02
C ARG A 12 13.20 -15.63 10.38
N PRO A 13 12.32 -14.85 9.73
CA PRO A 13 12.24 -13.43 10.00
C PRO A 13 12.08 -13.25 11.51
N GLU A 14 12.90 -12.41 12.10
CA GLU A 14 12.83 -12.14 13.54
C GLU A 14 11.39 -11.79 13.90
N THR A 15 10.91 -12.25 15.05
CA THR A 15 9.50 -12.14 15.47
C THR A 15 8.99 -10.68 15.39
N TRP A 16 9.87 -9.70 15.58
CA TRP A 16 9.49 -8.28 15.47
C TRP A 16 9.15 -7.86 14.02
N VAL A 17 9.78 -8.47 13.01
CA VAL A 17 9.48 -8.21 11.59
C VAL A 17 8.07 -8.69 11.25
N LEU A 18 7.62 -9.79 11.86
CA LEU A 18 6.26 -10.30 11.69
C LEU A 18 5.21 -9.39 12.34
N MET A 19 5.60 -8.56 13.31
CA MET A 19 4.71 -7.58 13.96
C MET A 19 4.49 -6.34 13.10
N LEU A 20 5.37 -5.99 12.16
CA LEU A 20 5.24 -4.81 11.31
C LEU A 20 3.95 -4.79 10.48
N PRO A 21 3.56 -5.87 9.78
CA PRO A 21 2.30 -5.91 9.06
C PRO A 21 1.08 -5.74 9.97
N VAL A 22 1.11 -6.31 11.18
CA VAL A 22 0.04 -6.19 12.16
C VAL A 22 -0.09 -4.73 12.64
N LEU A 23 1.04 -4.10 12.93
CA LEU A 23 1.07 -2.69 13.33
C LEU A 23 0.55 -1.78 12.19
N ALA A 24 0.98 -2.03 10.97
CA ALA A 24 0.53 -1.30 9.79
C ALA A 24 -0.98 -1.46 9.57
N ALA A 25 -1.50 -2.68 9.68
CA ALA A 25 -2.93 -2.95 9.55
C ALA A 25 -3.75 -2.25 10.66
N THR A 26 -3.24 -2.25 11.90
CA THR A 26 -3.88 -1.57 13.02
C THR A 26 -3.90 -0.06 12.81
N ALA A 27 -2.78 0.53 12.35
CA ALA A 27 -2.70 1.96 12.04
C ALA A 27 -3.65 2.33 10.89
N TYR A 28 -3.72 1.50 9.84
CA TYR A 28 -4.65 1.69 8.72
C TYR A 28 -6.12 1.64 9.18
N ALA A 29 -6.49 0.62 9.96
CA ALA A 29 -7.84 0.51 10.52
C ALA A 29 -8.19 1.75 11.40
N GLY A 30 -7.26 2.19 12.23
CA GLY A 30 -7.41 3.40 13.04
C GLY A 30 -7.65 4.64 12.17
N MET A 31 -6.90 4.80 11.08
CA MET A 31 -7.08 5.90 10.12
C MET A 31 -8.47 5.87 9.49
N GLN A 32 -8.99 4.71 9.12
CA GLN A 32 -10.32 4.59 8.52
C GLN A 32 -11.45 4.92 9.51
N VAL A 33 -11.31 4.47 10.76
CA VAL A 33 -12.27 4.82 11.83
C VAL A 33 -12.24 6.34 12.10
N MET A 34 -11.06 6.96 12.14
CA MET A 34 -10.93 8.41 12.31
C MET A 34 -11.52 9.17 11.11
N THR A 35 -11.28 8.71 9.88
CA THR A 35 -11.87 9.29 8.67
C THR A 35 -13.38 9.28 8.75
N ARG A 36 -13.98 8.19 9.23
CA ARG A 36 -15.43 8.12 9.46
C ARG A 36 -15.90 9.12 10.53
N SER A 37 -15.24 9.15 11.68
CA SER A 37 -15.63 10.04 12.79
C SER A 37 -15.51 11.52 12.42
N LEU A 38 -14.47 11.91 11.71
CA LEU A 38 -14.25 13.26 11.21
C LEU A 38 -15.16 13.60 10.02
N GLY A 39 -15.59 12.59 9.27
CA GLY A 39 -16.50 12.73 8.13
C GLY A 39 -17.85 13.35 8.47
N VAL A 40 -18.28 13.26 9.73
CA VAL A 40 -19.49 13.92 10.24
C VAL A 40 -19.33 15.44 10.21
N TYR A 41 -18.14 15.95 10.48
CA TYR A 41 -17.84 17.38 10.60
C TYR A 41 -17.14 17.96 9.36
N SER A 42 -16.55 17.12 8.51
CA SER A 42 -15.71 17.55 7.39
C SER A 42 -16.25 17.07 6.05
N LYS A 43 -15.94 17.81 4.98
CA LYS A 43 -16.20 17.35 3.62
C LYS A 43 -15.23 16.23 3.23
N ALA A 44 -15.69 15.22 2.49
CA ALA A 44 -14.86 14.11 2.02
C ALA A 44 -13.62 14.58 1.23
N ALA A 45 -13.77 15.64 0.43
CA ALA A 45 -12.65 16.26 -0.28
C ALA A 45 -11.57 16.80 0.68
N ALA A 46 -11.96 17.41 1.80
CA ALA A 46 -11.01 17.90 2.79
C ALA A 46 -10.24 16.74 3.45
N LEU A 47 -10.94 15.66 3.81
CA LEU A 47 -10.30 14.45 4.35
C LEU A 47 -9.29 13.85 3.37
N ALA A 48 -9.67 13.72 2.10
CA ALA A 48 -8.77 13.24 1.05
C ALA A 48 -7.52 14.12 0.92
N VAL A 49 -7.67 15.44 0.93
CA VAL A 49 -6.54 16.39 0.86
C VAL A 49 -5.63 16.26 2.09
N TYR A 50 -6.18 16.13 3.29
CA TYR A 50 -5.35 15.94 4.49
C TYR A 50 -4.57 14.63 4.47
N ILE A 51 -5.19 13.53 4.04
CA ILE A 51 -4.52 12.23 3.92
C ILE A 51 -3.38 12.31 2.89
N GLN A 52 -3.65 12.84 1.70
CA GLN A 52 -2.64 12.98 0.65
C GLN A 52 -1.53 13.97 1.05
N GLY A 53 -1.90 15.06 1.73
CA GLY A 53 -0.94 16.01 2.29
C GLY A 53 -0.01 15.38 3.32
N THR A 54 -0.54 14.50 4.17
CA THR A 54 0.29 13.75 5.13
C THR A 54 1.28 12.84 4.43
N PHE A 55 0.85 12.10 3.39
CA PHE A 55 1.77 11.27 2.60
C PHE A 55 2.85 12.11 1.91
N LEU A 56 2.49 13.28 1.39
CA LEU A 56 3.47 14.20 0.80
C LEU A 56 4.50 14.67 1.84
N LEU A 57 4.05 15.07 3.03
CA LEU A 57 4.95 15.50 4.11
C LEU A 57 5.88 14.37 4.56
N VAL A 58 5.37 13.15 4.71
CA VAL A 58 6.17 11.97 5.04
C VAL A 58 7.19 11.69 3.94
N SER A 59 6.79 11.76 2.66
CA SER A 59 7.69 11.57 1.52
C SER A 59 8.80 12.62 1.49
N ILE A 60 8.48 13.89 1.74
CA ILE A 60 9.48 14.96 1.86
C ILE A 60 10.42 14.69 3.03
N GLY A 61 9.89 14.25 4.17
CA GLY A 61 10.70 13.88 5.33
C GLY A 61 11.69 12.76 5.01
N PHE A 62 11.24 11.70 4.31
CA PHE A 62 12.11 10.63 3.84
C PHE A 62 13.17 11.14 2.85
N TYR A 63 12.79 12.01 1.92
CA TYR A 63 13.73 12.62 1.00
C TYR A 63 14.84 13.40 1.72
N LEU A 64 14.46 14.20 2.73
CA LEU A 64 15.44 15.02 3.48
C LEU A 64 16.37 14.17 4.35
N VAL A 65 15.90 13.03 4.86
CA VAL A 65 16.66 12.17 5.79
C VAL A 65 17.45 11.10 5.05
N ALA A 66 16.87 10.47 4.05
CA ALA A 66 17.40 9.28 3.39
C ALA A 66 17.49 9.40 1.86
N GLY A 67 17.22 10.57 1.29
CA GLY A 67 17.18 10.78 -0.16
C GLY A 67 18.53 10.65 -0.86
N ASP A 68 19.64 10.72 -0.13
CA ASP A 68 20.99 10.49 -0.62
C ASP A 68 21.38 8.99 -0.71
N GLY A 69 20.54 8.08 -0.17
CA GLY A 69 20.78 6.65 -0.20
C GLY A 69 21.78 6.10 0.81
N ARG A 70 22.32 6.95 1.69
CA ARG A 70 23.35 6.56 2.68
C ARG A 70 22.91 5.42 3.63
N PHE A 71 21.63 5.28 3.87
CA PHE A 71 21.07 4.23 4.72
C PHE A 71 20.79 2.92 3.97
N ALA A 72 20.95 2.90 2.64
CA ALA A 72 20.79 1.66 1.86
C ALA A 72 22.07 0.80 1.90
N GLU A 73 23.23 1.39 2.25
CA GLU A 73 24.49 0.67 2.33
C GLU A 73 24.50 -0.25 3.56
N GLY A 74 24.79 -1.53 3.34
CA GLY A 74 24.87 -2.53 4.43
C GLY A 74 23.52 -3.13 4.86
N VAL A 75 22.44 -2.83 4.15
CA VAL A 75 21.12 -3.43 4.42
C VAL A 75 20.91 -4.64 3.49
N GLU A 76 20.72 -5.82 4.06
CA GLU A 76 20.49 -7.06 3.30
C GLU A 76 19.04 -7.25 2.87
N HIS A 77 18.08 -6.64 3.57
CA HIS A 77 16.65 -6.77 3.25
C HIS A 77 16.25 -5.94 2.03
N GLN A 78 15.87 -6.63 0.96
CA GLN A 78 15.48 -6.01 -0.32
C GLN A 78 14.41 -4.92 -0.19
N SER A 79 13.44 -5.09 0.71
CA SER A 79 12.38 -4.09 0.95
C SER A 79 12.94 -2.80 1.58
N LEU A 80 13.91 -2.91 2.48
CA LEU A 80 14.56 -1.75 3.10
C LEU A 80 15.51 -1.06 2.12
N VAL A 81 16.24 -1.82 1.31
CA VAL A 81 17.05 -1.27 0.22
C VAL A 81 16.19 -0.46 -0.74
N PHE A 82 15.01 -0.98 -1.11
CA PHE A 82 14.07 -0.27 -1.96
C PHE A 82 13.59 1.05 -1.33
N LEU A 83 13.28 1.04 -0.04
CA LEU A 83 12.78 2.22 0.67
C LEU A 83 13.86 3.29 0.88
N LEU A 84 15.10 2.85 1.14
CA LEU A 84 16.22 3.73 1.53
C LEU A 84 17.17 4.06 0.38
N ARG A 85 16.90 3.54 -0.82
CA ARG A 85 17.72 3.84 -2.01
C ARG A 85 17.72 5.34 -2.32
N ALA A 86 18.80 5.79 -2.94
CA ALA A 86 18.90 7.18 -3.41
C ALA A 86 17.72 7.55 -4.31
N TRP A 87 17.17 8.73 -4.09
CA TRP A 87 16.13 9.28 -4.93
C TRP A 87 16.71 9.76 -6.24
N VAL A 88 16.11 9.35 -7.34
CA VAL A 88 16.49 9.75 -8.69
C VAL A 88 15.37 10.61 -9.26
N TRP A 89 15.72 11.73 -9.84
CA TRP A 89 14.76 12.58 -10.53
C TRP A 89 14.18 11.85 -11.74
N PRO A 90 12.85 11.88 -11.93
CA PRO A 90 12.21 11.25 -13.07
C PRO A 90 12.65 11.88 -14.38
N THR A 91 12.80 11.06 -15.40
CA THR A 91 13.07 11.55 -16.76
C THR A 91 11.83 12.22 -17.35
N ALA A 92 11.99 13.01 -18.41
CA ALA A 92 10.87 13.66 -19.08
C ALA A 92 9.81 12.64 -19.58
N ALA A 93 10.23 11.42 -19.92
CA ALA A 93 9.36 10.34 -20.36
C ALA A 93 8.50 9.75 -19.22
N ASP A 94 8.92 9.88 -17.96
CA ASP A 94 8.21 9.32 -16.80
C ASP A 94 7.08 10.25 -16.30
N TRP A 95 7.11 11.53 -16.64
CA TRP A 95 6.14 12.51 -16.17
C TRP A 95 4.68 12.14 -16.46
N PRO A 96 4.31 11.67 -17.67
CA PRO A 96 2.93 11.26 -17.93
C PRO A 96 2.46 10.14 -17.00
N LEU A 97 3.35 9.19 -16.66
CA LEU A 97 3.06 8.11 -15.74
C LEU A 97 2.81 8.65 -14.33
N PHE A 98 3.70 9.53 -13.83
CA PHE A 98 3.52 10.15 -12.51
C PHE A 98 2.25 10.98 -12.41
N LEU A 99 1.93 11.76 -13.46
CA LEU A 99 0.69 12.54 -13.51
C LEU A 99 -0.54 11.64 -13.48
N THR A 100 -0.53 10.56 -14.24
CA THR A 100 -1.63 9.58 -14.26
C THR A 100 -1.80 8.92 -12.90
N LEU A 101 -0.71 8.46 -12.29
CA LEU A 101 -0.74 7.84 -10.96
C LEU A 101 -1.22 8.84 -9.89
N GLY A 102 -0.76 10.08 -9.94
CA GLY A 102 -1.20 11.13 -9.02
C GLY A 102 -2.69 11.45 -9.15
N LEU A 103 -3.19 11.56 -10.38
CA LEU A 103 -4.60 11.79 -10.64
C LEU A 103 -5.46 10.61 -10.15
N CYS A 104 -5.07 9.38 -10.50
CA CYS A 104 -5.76 8.17 -10.03
C CYS A 104 -5.76 8.09 -8.50
N SER A 105 -4.63 8.36 -7.86
CA SER A 105 -4.51 8.37 -6.39
C SER A 105 -5.44 9.42 -5.75
N GLY A 106 -5.53 10.61 -6.33
CA GLY A 106 -6.44 11.67 -5.88
C GLY A 106 -7.91 11.25 -5.98
N VAL A 107 -8.30 10.66 -7.12
CA VAL A 107 -9.68 10.16 -7.33
C VAL A 107 -9.99 9.03 -6.34
N VAL A 108 -9.11 8.06 -6.21
CA VAL A 108 -9.29 6.94 -5.26
C VAL A 108 -9.37 7.46 -3.83
N GLY A 109 -8.49 8.37 -3.42
CA GLY A 109 -8.53 8.98 -2.09
C GLY A 109 -9.83 9.71 -1.79
N TYR A 110 -10.37 10.44 -2.77
CA TYR A 110 -11.67 11.10 -2.64
C TYR A 110 -12.82 10.09 -2.55
N CYS A 111 -12.85 9.09 -3.43
CA CYS A 111 -13.89 8.05 -3.43
C CYS A 111 -13.88 7.25 -2.12
N LEU A 112 -12.69 6.87 -1.63
CA LEU A 112 -12.54 6.13 -0.38
C LEU A 112 -12.99 6.95 0.82
N SER A 113 -12.54 8.21 0.91
CA SER A 113 -12.98 9.14 1.97
C SER A 113 -14.50 9.36 1.93
N SER A 114 -15.09 9.43 0.74
CA SER A 114 -16.55 9.56 0.57
C SER A 114 -17.28 8.30 1.01
N ALA A 115 -16.76 7.12 0.67
CA ALA A 115 -17.33 5.84 1.04
C ALA A 115 -17.34 5.67 2.58
N TYR A 116 -16.24 5.96 3.25
CA TYR A 116 -16.17 5.89 4.72
C TYR A 116 -17.00 6.97 5.43
N LYS A 117 -17.15 8.14 4.80
CA LYS A 117 -18.03 9.19 5.33
C LYS A 117 -19.50 8.79 5.26
N LEU A 118 -19.96 8.22 4.15
CA LEU A 118 -21.37 7.96 3.87
C LEU A 118 -21.80 6.56 4.30
N GLY A 119 -20.89 5.59 4.26
CA GLY A 119 -21.16 4.19 4.53
C GLY A 119 -20.87 3.76 5.96
N ASN A 120 -21.25 2.51 6.26
CA ASN A 120 -20.78 1.83 7.47
C ASN A 120 -19.35 1.36 7.25
N ALA A 121 -18.45 1.65 8.20
CA ALA A 121 -17.03 1.29 8.08
C ALA A 121 -16.83 -0.21 7.85
N ALA A 122 -17.59 -1.08 8.53
CA ALA A 122 -17.50 -2.52 8.34
C ALA A 122 -17.90 -2.95 6.92
N THR A 123 -18.95 -2.36 6.37
CA THR A 123 -19.39 -2.65 4.99
C THR A 123 -18.38 -2.15 3.97
N VAL A 124 -17.86 -0.92 4.15
CA VAL A 124 -16.88 -0.36 3.21
C VAL A 124 -15.59 -1.16 3.22
N SER A 125 -15.09 -1.56 4.42
CA SER A 125 -13.88 -2.38 4.53
C SER A 125 -14.03 -3.76 3.87
N SER A 126 -15.22 -4.36 3.91
CA SER A 126 -15.49 -5.62 3.20
C SER A 126 -15.34 -5.48 1.68
N PHE A 127 -15.73 -4.33 1.12
CA PHE A 127 -15.53 -4.06 -0.31
C PHE A 127 -14.06 -3.86 -0.69
N GLU A 128 -13.19 -3.47 0.25
CA GLU A 128 -11.74 -3.36 -0.03
C GLU A 128 -11.10 -4.71 -0.37
N TYR A 129 -11.67 -5.82 0.12
CA TYR A 129 -11.20 -7.16 -0.25
C TYR A 129 -11.38 -7.48 -1.73
N ALA A 130 -12.25 -6.76 -2.45
CA ALA A 130 -12.35 -6.90 -3.90
C ALA A 130 -11.06 -6.53 -4.64
N ALA A 131 -10.16 -5.76 -4.01
CA ALA A 131 -8.84 -5.47 -4.55
C ALA A 131 -7.97 -6.73 -4.71
N LEU A 132 -8.16 -7.77 -3.88
CA LEU A 132 -7.38 -9.00 -3.94
C LEU A 132 -7.59 -9.77 -5.26
N PRO A 133 -8.82 -10.14 -5.65
CA PRO A 133 -9.04 -10.79 -6.94
C PRO A 133 -8.66 -9.89 -8.13
N MET A 134 -8.84 -8.58 -8.01
CA MET A 134 -8.41 -7.64 -9.05
C MET A 134 -6.89 -7.61 -9.19
N ALA A 135 -6.14 -7.64 -8.07
CA ALA A 135 -4.68 -7.71 -8.09
C ALA A 135 -4.19 -9.00 -8.76
N ILE A 136 -4.83 -10.15 -8.46
CA ILE A 136 -4.52 -11.43 -9.09
C ILE A 136 -4.80 -11.37 -10.61
N ALA A 137 -5.97 -10.86 -11.00
CA ALA A 137 -6.33 -10.73 -12.41
C ALA A 137 -5.37 -9.82 -13.17
N THR A 138 -4.91 -8.73 -12.55
CA THR A 138 -3.95 -7.80 -13.15
C THR A 138 -2.56 -8.44 -13.22
N GLY A 139 -2.11 -9.12 -12.16
CA GLY A 139 -0.85 -9.85 -12.12
C GLY A 139 -0.77 -10.89 -13.24
N TRP A 140 -1.84 -11.66 -13.41
CA TRP A 140 -1.91 -12.65 -14.48
C TRP A 140 -2.05 -12.02 -15.88
N GLY A 141 -2.95 -11.06 -16.06
CA GLY A 141 -3.26 -10.49 -17.37
C GLY A 141 -2.19 -9.53 -17.91
N VAL A 142 -1.52 -8.77 -17.05
CA VAL A 142 -0.54 -7.75 -17.45
C VAL A 142 0.89 -8.25 -17.31
N PHE A 143 1.20 -8.98 -16.23
CA PHE A 143 2.56 -9.43 -15.93
C PHE A 143 2.80 -10.92 -16.25
N GLY A 144 1.75 -11.67 -16.61
CA GLY A 144 1.85 -13.09 -16.91
C GLY A 144 2.14 -13.97 -15.68
N GLU A 145 1.96 -13.42 -14.48
CA GLU A 145 2.18 -14.14 -13.22
C GLU A 145 1.02 -15.09 -12.95
N VAL A 146 1.26 -16.39 -13.09
CA VAL A 146 0.23 -17.40 -12.80
C VAL A 146 0.07 -17.54 -11.29
N PRO A 147 -1.14 -17.30 -10.73
CA PRO A 147 -1.38 -17.42 -9.31
C PRO A 147 -1.18 -18.86 -8.83
N ASP A 148 -0.43 -19.05 -7.75
CA ASP A 148 -0.28 -20.34 -7.07
C ASP A 148 -1.57 -20.70 -6.33
N LEU A 149 -1.84 -22.00 -6.19
CA LEU A 149 -3.00 -22.54 -5.45
C LEU A 149 -3.09 -22.00 -4.01
N TRP A 150 -1.94 -21.80 -3.36
CA TRP A 150 -1.88 -21.23 -2.01
C TRP A 150 -2.32 -19.76 -1.99
N MET A 151 -1.97 -19.00 -3.01
CA MET A 151 -2.38 -17.61 -3.17
C MET A 151 -3.90 -17.51 -3.39
N LEU A 152 -4.46 -18.40 -4.22
CA LEU A 152 -5.91 -18.47 -4.43
C LEU A 152 -6.66 -18.87 -3.16
N ALA A 153 -6.16 -19.89 -2.45
CA ALA A 153 -6.77 -20.35 -1.19
C ALA A 153 -6.74 -19.23 -0.13
N GLY A 154 -5.60 -18.52 0.00
CA GLY A 154 -5.48 -17.36 0.91
C GLY A 154 -6.45 -16.25 0.56
N THR A 155 -6.60 -15.93 -0.72
CA THR A 155 -7.53 -14.90 -1.20
C THR A 155 -8.98 -15.25 -0.87
N VAL A 156 -9.38 -16.50 -1.11
CA VAL A 156 -10.73 -16.98 -0.78
C VAL A 156 -10.99 -16.93 0.73
N LEU A 157 -10.01 -17.33 1.54
CA LEU A 157 -10.14 -17.27 3.00
C LEU A 157 -10.28 -15.83 3.50
N ILE A 158 -9.48 -14.91 2.99
CA ILE A 158 -9.52 -13.49 3.39
C ILE A 158 -10.86 -12.87 2.94
N ALA A 159 -11.25 -13.07 1.67
CA ALA A 159 -12.49 -12.53 1.14
C ALA A 159 -13.75 -13.15 1.81
N GLY A 160 -13.66 -14.39 2.27
CA GLY A 160 -14.74 -15.06 2.98
C GLY A 160 -14.83 -14.73 4.47
N ALA A 161 -13.79 -14.13 5.05
CA ALA A 161 -13.76 -13.69 6.44
C ALA A 161 -14.27 -12.25 6.65
N GLY A 162 -14.39 -11.44 5.59
CA GLY A 162 -14.90 -10.06 5.60
C GLY A 162 -16.30 -9.94 5.11
#